data_d5decc059e3a333892fd568e1906d420
#
_entry.id   d5decc059e3a333892fd568e1906d420
#
_cell.length_a   1.000
_cell.length_b   1.000
_cell.length_c   1.000
_cell.angle_alpha   90.00
_cell.angle_beta   90.00
_cell.angle_gamma   90.00
#
_symmetry.space_group_name_H-M   'P 1'
#
loop_
_entity.id
_entity.type
_entity.pdbx_description
1 polymer ?
#
loop_
_entity_poly.entity_id
_entity_poly.type
_entity_poly.pdbx_seq_one_letter_code
_entity_poly.pdbx_strand_id
1 'polypeptide(L)'
;GDDDLFIQKIATSDNVSVVMNPAATMRQVPFGGLGWWRAVRRFYAYSFRYYPARVKRSVRTELSSRLLFFVLSATAALLLPPPLIAVPPSLVLIRLRLGLGIRRLGRRVGERGLAWAYILHDFWAPIGEFALALGNRIRPNRKIWR
;
A
#
# COMPACT_ATOMS: atom_id res chain seq x y z
N GLY A 1 10.36 -5.65 -10.61
CA GLY A 1 9.50 -6.67 -11.04
C GLY A 1 10.03 -8.10 -11.07
N ASP A 2 11.11 -8.36 -11.79
CA ASP A 2 11.63 -9.73 -11.94
C ASP A 2 12.19 -10.24 -10.61
N ASP A 3 12.85 -9.35 -9.86
CA ASP A 3 13.41 -9.64 -8.54
C ASP A 3 12.31 -10.02 -7.54
N ASP A 4 11.19 -9.31 -7.54
CA ASP A 4 10.07 -9.60 -6.66
C ASP A 4 9.45 -10.97 -6.95
N LEU A 5 9.31 -11.32 -8.23
CA LEU A 5 8.76 -12.62 -8.65
C LEU A 5 9.71 -13.77 -8.29
N PHE A 6 11.01 -13.55 -8.45
CA PHE A 6 12.03 -14.52 -8.08
C PHE A 6 12.05 -14.73 -6.55
N ILE A 7 12.13 -13.66 -5.77
CA ILE A 7 12.12 -13.72 -4.30
C ILE A 7 10.87 -14.43 -3.79
N GLN A 8 9.68 -14.09 -4.30
CA GLN A 8 8.43 -14.75 -3.89
C GLN A 8 8.39 -16.25 -4.18
N LYS A 9 9.18 -16.71 -5.15
CA LYS A 9 9.26 -18.13 -5.50
C LYS A 9 10.19 -18.93 -4.58
N ILE A 10 11.26 -18.30 -4.11
CA ILE A 10 12.33 -18.98 -3.36
C ILE A 10 12.41 -18.61 -1.88
N ALA A 11 11.82 -17.48 -1.47
CA ALA A 11 11.90 -17.00 -0.10
C ALA A 11 11.07 -17.86 0.86
N THR A 12 11.73 -18.27 1.94
CA THR A 12 11.13 -18.97 3.08
C THR A 12 11.51 -18.24 4.37
N SER A 13 10.87 -18.57 5.48
CA SER A 13 11.23 -18.03 6.81
C SER A 13 12.70 -18.30 7.18
N ASP A 14 13.29 -19.36 6.63
CA ASP A 14 14.59 -19.87 7.03
C ASP A 14 15.74 -19.33 6.19
N ASN A 15 15.43 -18.84 4.97
CA ASN A 15 16.44 -18.33 4.04
C ASN A 15 16.38 -16.82 3.81
N VAL A 16 15.51 -16.10 4.51
CA VAL A 16 15.36 -14.65 4.40
C VAL A 16 15.52 -13.99 5.76
N SER A 17 16.36 -12.96 5.82
CA SER A 17 16.43 -12.05 6.96
C SER A 17 16.11 -10.62 6.55
N VAL A 18 15.45 -9.88 7.44
CA VAL A 18 15.13 -8.47 7.20
C VAL A 18 16.04 -7.59 8.03
N VAL A 19 16.82 -6.77 7.34
CA VAL A 19 17.72 -5.80 7.98
C VAL A 19 17.09 -4.42 7.88
N MET A 20 16.80 -3.80 9.03
CA MET A 20 16.26 -2.45 9.14
C MET A 20 17.33 -1.51 9.70
N ASN A 21 18.19 -1.04 8.83
CA ASN A 21 19.27 -0.12 9.19
C ASN A 21 19.39 0.94 8.08
N PRO A 22 19.62 2.24 8.41
CA PRO A 22 19.86 3.28 7.41
C PRO A 22 20.96 2.94 6.40
N ALA A 23 22.03 2.26 6.86
CA ALA A 23 23.14 1.83 6.01
C ALA A 23 22.76 0.72 5.02
N ALA A 24 21.74 -0.08 5.33
CA ALA A 24 21.22 -1.13 4.45
C ALA A 24 20.03 -0.68 3.59
N THR A 25 19.60 0.58 3.75
CA THR A 25 18.44 1.11 3.04
C THR A 25 18.88 1.74 1.72
N MET A 26 18.41 1.17 0.62
CA MET A 26 18.60 1.76 -0.70
C MET A 26 17.55 2.86 -0.93
N ARG A 27 18.02 4.05 -1.32
CA ARG A 27 17.17 5.18 -1.65
C ARG A 27 17.11 5.37 -3.15
N GLN A 28 15.92 5.37 -3.69
CA GLN A 28 15.70 5.69 -5.09
C GLN A 28 15.28 7.16 -5.22
N VAL A 29 16.04 7.91 -6.01
CA VAL A 29 15.67 9.29 -6.37
C VAL A 29 14.63 9.22 -7.49
N PRO A 30 13.43 9.79 -7.31
CA PRO A 30 12.42 9.79 -8.37
C PRO A 30 12.85 10.71 -9.53
N PHE A 31 12.91 10.15 -10.73
CA PHE A 31 13.17 10.92 -11.94
C PHE A 31 11.84 11.37 -12.57
N GLY A 32 11.45 12.61 -12.44
CA GLY A 32 10.34 13.15 -13.25
C GLY A 32 8.95 13.21 -12.61
N GLY A 33 8.85 13.35 -11.32
CA GLY A 33 7.59 13.71 -10.63
C GLY A 33 6.45 12.69 -10.78
N LEU A 34 5.21 13.18 -10.80
CA LEU A 34 4.00 12.32 -10.82
C LEU A 34 3.88 11.44 -12.07
N GLY A 35 4.40 11.88 -13.21
CA GLY A 35 4.38 11.09 -14.45
C GLY A 35 5.20 9.81 -14.32
N TRP A 36 6.40 9.93 -13.81
CA TRP A 36 7.27 8.79 -13.51
C TRP A 36 6.63 7.86 -12.48
N TRP A 37 6.10 8.42 -11.38
CA TRP A 37 5.43 7.63 -10.34
C TRP A 37 4.26 6.81 -10.92
N ARG A 38 3.41 7.42 -11.76
CA ARG A 38 2.30 6.72 -12.42
C ARG A 38 2.80 5.60 -13.35
N ALA A 39 3.89 5.83 -14.07
CA ALA A 39 4.47 4.81 -14.95
C ALA A 39 4.97 3.61 -14.13
N VAL A 40 5.70 3.85 -13.04
CA VAL A 40 6.17 2.80 -12.12
C VAL A 40 5.00 2.03 -11.50
N ARG A 41 3.97 2.74 -11.02
CA ARG A 41 2.77 2.08 -10.44
C ARG A 41 2.03 1.23 -11.48
N ARG A 42 1.91 1.70 -12.72
CA ARG A 42 1.33 0.90 -13.81
C ARG A 42 2.14 -0.35 -14.11
N PHE A 43 3.45 -0.25 -14.07
CA PHE A 43 4.35 -1.39 -14.24
C PHE A 43 4.13 -2.44 -13.15
N TYR A 44 4.10 -2.04 -11.88
CA TYR A 44 3.82 -2.97 -10.77
C TYR A 44 2.41 -3.57 -10.86
N ALA A 45 1.40 -2.79 -11.21
CA ALA A 45 0.05 -3.29 -11.39
C ALA A 45 -0.05 -4.30 -12.55
N TYR A 46 0.76 -4.14 -13.61
CA TYR A 46 0.85 -5.10 -14.69
C TYR A 46 1.54 -6.39 -14.26
N SER A 47 2.66 -6.32 -13.55
CA SER A 47 3.40 -7.50 -13.07
C SER A 47 2.62 -8.28 -11.99
N PHE A 48 1.67 -7.64 -11.30
CA PHE A 48 0.83 -8.28 -10.29
C PHE A 48 0.07 -9.52 -10.81
N ARG A 49 -0.24 -9.60 -12.09
CA ARG A 49 -0.87 -10.78 -12.71
C ARG A 49 -0.04 -12.06 -12.59
N TYR A 50 1.28 -11.93 -12.52
CA TYR A 50 2.21 -13.07 -12.44
C TYR A 50 2.47 -13.51 -11.00
N TYR A 51 2.00 -12.77 -10.01
CA TYR A 51 2.21 -13.11 -8.61
C TYR A 51 1.45 -14.40 -8.22
N PRO A 52 1.98 -15.18 -7.26
CA PRO A 52 1.29 -16.34 -6.71
C PRO A 52 -0.10 -15.99 -6.18
N ALA A 53 -1.02 -16.93 -6.26
CA ALA A 53 -2.41 -16.73 -5.82
C ALA A 53 -2.51 -16.29 -4.34
N ARG A 54 -1.61 -16.82 -3.48
CA ARG A 54 -1.52 -16.44 -2.07
C ARG A 54 -1.23 -14.95 -1.90
N VAL A 55 -0.25 -14.41 -2.62
CA VAL A 55 0.13 -13.00 -2.55
C VAL A 55 -0.99 -12.11 -3.10
N LYS A 56 -1.57 -12.48 -4.25
CA LYS A 56 -2.73 -11.78 -4.82
C LYS A 56 -3.90 -11.70 -3.84
N ARG A 57 -4.19 -12.79 -3.14
CA ARG A 57 -5.24 -12.85 -2.13
C ARG A 57 -4.92 -11.90 -0.97
N SER A 58 -3.71 -11.96 -0.43
CA SER A 58 -3.28 -11.10 0.68
C SER A 58 -3.42 -9.62 0.34
N VAL A 59 -2.89 -9.18 -0.80
CA VAL A 59 -2.96 -7.78 -1.24
C VAL A 59 -4.40 -7.34 -1.48
N ARG A 60 -5.23 -8.17 -2.13
CA ARG A 60 -6.64 -7.87 -2.35
C ARG A 60 -7.41 -7.75 -1.04
N THR A 61 -7.19 -8.68 -0.11
CA THR A 61 -7.83 -8.64 1.21
C THR A 61 -7.44 -7.37 1.96
N GLU A 62 -6.17 -6.99 1.91
CA GLU A 62 -5.70 -5.76 2.54
C GLU A 62 -6.38 -4.52 1.95
N LEU A 63 -6.37 -4.37 0.62
CA LEU A 63 -7.01 -3.23 -0.04
C LEU A 63 -8.53 -3.20 0.19
N SER A 64 -9.19 -4.34 0.11
CA SER A 64 -10.62 -4.44 0.36
C SER A 64 -10.97 -4.11 1.82
N SER A 65 -10.18 -4.57 2.78
CA SER A 65 -10.39 -4.28 4.20
C SER A 65 -10.22 -2.78 4.50
N ARG A 66 -9.26 -2.12 3.85
CA ARG A 66 -9.07 -0.66 3.97
C ARG A 66 -10.27 0.10 3.41
N LEU A 67 -10.73 -0.24 2.21
CA LEU A 67 -11.90 0.39 1.60
C LEU A 67 -13.14 0.19 2.46
N LEU A 68 -13.38 -1.05 2.90
CA LEU A 68 -14.51 -1.40 3.75
C LEU A 68 -14.46 -0.64 5.08
N PHE A 69 -13.27 -0.51 5.70
CA PHE A 69 -13.09 0.28 6.91
C PHE A 69 -13.55 1.72 6.72
N PHE A 70 -13.14 2.40 5.66
CA PHE A 70 -13.53 3.79 5.41
C PHE A 70 -15.03 3.92 5.10
N VAL A 71 -15.56 3.01 4.27
CA VAL A 71 -17.00 3.00 3.95
C VAL A 71 -17.84 2.77 5.20
N LEU A 72 -17.52 1.75 6.00
CA LEU A 72 -18.25 1.45 7.23
C LEU A 72 -18.11 2.56 8.27
N SER A 73 -16.93 3.17 8.38
CA SER A 73 -16.72 4.32 9.29
C SER A 73 -17.56 5.52 8.89
N ALA A 74 -17.62 5.84 7.60
CA ALA A 74 -18.45 6.91 7.09
C ALA A 74 -19.95 6.62 7.27
N THR A 75 -20.38 5.39 6.95
CA THR A 75 -21.76 4.97 7.15
C THR A 75 -22.15 5.01 8.62
N ALA A 76 -21.28 4.53 9.51
CA ALA A 76 -21.52 4.59 10.94
C ALA A 76 -21.64 6.02 11.46
N ALA A 77 -20.80 6.95 10.96
CA ALA A 77 -20.87 8.36 11.33
C ALA A 77 -22.18 9.02 10.93
N LEU A 78 -22.81 8.54 9.85
CA LEU A 78 -24.06 9.09 9.33
C LEU A 78 -25.32 8.48 9.95
N LEU A 79 -25.27 7.18 10.27
CA LEU A 79 -26.47 6.41 10.64
C LEU A 79 -26.54 6.01 12.11
N LEU A 80 -25.43 6.09 12.86
CA LEU A 80 -25.45 5.71 14.28
C LEU A 80 -26.15 6.76 15.14
N PRO A 81 -26.97 6.31 16.10
CA PRO A 81 -27.59 7.21 17.07
C PRO A 81 -26.52 7.89 17.95
N PRO A 82 -26.85 9.07 18.55
CA PRO A 82 -25.90 9.87 19.32
C PRO A 82 -25.00 9.12 20.31
N PRO A 83 -25.50 8.14 21.10
CA PRO A 83 -24.64 7.43 22.06
C PRO A 83 -23.55 6.59 21.40
N LEU A 84 -23.70 6.20 20.12
CA LEU A 84 -22.73 5.39 19.38
C LEU A 84 -21.83 6.22 18.44
N ILE A 85 -21.98 7.54 18.42
CA ILE A 85 -21.20 8.43 17.55
C ILE A 85 -19.69 8.41 17.87
N ALA A 86 -19.31 7.90 19.04
CA ALA A 86 -17.91 7.73 19.43
C ALA A 86 -17.20 6.57 18.70
N VAL A 87 -17.95 5.66 18.06
CA VAL A 87 -17.37 4.51 17.34
C VAL A 87 -16.49 4.92 16.15
N PRO A 88 -16.94 5.77 15.21
CA PRO A 88 -16.08 6.22 14.11
C PRO A 88 -14.78 6.89 14.56
N PRO A 89 -14.75 7.82 15.51
CA PRO A 89 -13.50 8.38 16.03
C PRO A 89 -12.56 7.34 16.63
N SER A 90 -13.08 6.35 17.36
CA SER A 90 -12.24 5.30 17.93
C SER A 90 -11.55 4.45 16.85
N LEU A 91 -12.24 4.16 15.76
CA LEU A 91 -11.68 3.48 14.60
C LEU A 91 -10.57 4.31 13.93
N VAL A 92 -10.75 5.62 13.80
CA VAL A 92 -9.71 6.54 13.30
C VAL A 92 -8.49 6.54 14.22
N LEU A 93 -8.67 6.53 15.55
CA LEU A 93 -7.57 6.45 16.50
C LEU A 93 -6.73 5.16 16.33
N ILE A 94 -7.37 4.03 16.02
CA ILE A 94 -6.65 2.79 15.72
C ILE A 94 -5.75 2.98 14.49
N ARG A 95 -6.23 3.63 13.44
CA ARG A 95 -5.44 3.94 12.25
C ARG A 95 -4.29 4.90 12.54
N LEU A 96 -4.50 5.90 13.37
CA LEU A 96 -3.43 6.80 13.81
C LEU A 96 -2.34 6.07 14.59
N ARG A 97 -2.70 5.10 15.44
CA ARG A 97 -1.72 4.24 16.12
C ARG A 97 -0.84 3.45 15.14
N LEU A 98 -1.40 2.95 14.06
CA LEU A 98 -0.61 2.33 12.99
C LEU A 98 0.38 3.33 12.38
N GLY A 99 -0.05 4.56 12.11
CA GLY A 99 0.83 5.64 11.65
C GLY A 99 2.00 5.91 12.62
N LEU A 100 1.77 5.85 13.93
CA LEU A 100 2.83 5.96 14.93
C LEU A 100 3.82 4.77 14.88
N GLY A 101 3.33 3.56 14.62
CA GLY A 101 4.19 2.39 14.35
C GLY A 101 5.09 2.62 13.14
N ILE A 102 4.53 3.12 12.05
CA ILE A 102 5.28 3.48 10.84
C ILE A 102 6.30 4.61 11.11
N ARG A 103 5.97 5.58 11.97
CA ARG A 103 6.93 6.61 12.39
C ARG A 103 8.17 6.01 13.08
N ARG A 104 7.96 5.00 13.96
CA ARG A 104 9.08 4.29 14.61
C ARG A 104 9.92 3.52 13.59
N LEU A 105 9.27 2.86 12.66
CA LEU A 105 9.93 2.16 11.55
C LEU A 105 10.73 3.13 10.68
N GLY A 106 10.14 4.25 10.26
CA GLY A 106 10.80 5.28 9.47
C GLY A 106 12.09 5.78 10.14
N ARG A 107 12.06 6.02 11.46
CA ARG A 107 13.27 6.41 12.18
C ARG A 107 14.39 5.36 12.12
N ARG A 108 14.05 4.06 12.14
CA ARG A 108 15.03 2.97 12.04
C ARG A 108 15.71 2.91 10.68
N VAL A 109 15.01 3.30 9.61
CA VAL A 109 15.56 3.34 8.25
C VAL A 109 16.06 4.74 7.83
N GLY A 110 16.05 5.71 8.76
CA GLY A 110 16.54 7.07 8.51
C GLY A 110 15.57 7.96 7.73
N GLU A 111 14.27 7.58 7.63
CA GLU A 111 13.26 8.36 6.91
C GLU A 111 12.44 9.23 7.85
N ARG A 112 12.34 10.53 7.52
CA ARG A 112 11.49 11.50 8.22
C ARG A 112 10.20 11.70 7.43
N GLY A 113 9.08 11.87 8.14
CA GLY A 113 7.77 12.13 7.50
C GLY A 113 7.03 10.89 6.98
N LEU A 114 7.60 9.68 7.10
CA LEU A 114 6.99 8.44 6.61
C LEU A 114 5.60 8.19 7.21
N ALA A 115 5.35 8.62 8.45
CA ALA A 115 4.06 8.49 9.10
C ALA A 115 2.95 9.28 8.37
N TRP A 116 3.22 10.52 7.99
CA TRP A 116 2.27 11.34 7.25
C TRP A 116 2.03 10.79 5.84
N ALA A 117 3.10 10.42 5.17
CA ALA A 117 3.00 9.77 3.85
C ALA A 117 2.16 8.48 3.93
N TYR A 118 2.33 7.68 4.99
CA TYR A 118 1.55 6.48 5.23
C TYR A 118 0.07 6.78 5.45
N ILE A 119 -0.27 7.76 6.32
CA ILE A 119 -1.67 8.11 6.60
C ILE A 119 -2.38 8.59 5.33
N LEU A 120 -1.73 9.45 4.55
CA LEU A 120 -2.27 9.90 3.26
C LEU A 120 -2.41 8.74 2.27
N HIS A 121 -1.38 7.89 2.19
CA HIS A 121 -1.41 6.72 1.31
C HIS A 121 -2.47 5.70 1.75
N ASP A 122 -2.66 5.48 3.05
CA ASP A 122 -3.68 4.55 3.57
C ASP A 122 -5.08 4.93 3.11
N PHE A 123 -5.36 6.23 3.06
CA PHE A 123 -6.63 6.75 2.55
C PHE A 123 -6.74 6.63 1.02
N TRP A 124 -5.69 7.01 0.26
CA TRP A 124 -5.72 7.06 -1.20
C TRP A 124 -5.43 5.72 -1.88
N ALA A 125 -4.69 4.81 -1.21
CA ALA A 125 -4.26 3.57 -1.83
C ALA A 125 -5.41 2.73 -2.40
N PRO A 126 -6.51 2.46 -1.69
CA PRO A 126 -7.61 1.66 -2.24
C PRO A 126 -8.21 2.26 -3.51
N ILE A 127 -8.41 3.59 -3.52
CA ILE A 127 -8.98 4.31 -4.65
C ILE A 127 -8.00 4.33 -5.83
N GLY A 128 -6.74 4.66 -5.56
CA GLY A 128 -5.68 4.71 -6.56
C GLY A 128 -5.40 3.37 -7.23
N GLU A 129 -5.32 2.30 -6.44
CA GLU A 129 -5.10 0.94 -6.96
C GLU A 129 -6.30 0.46 -7.78
N PHE A 130 -7.52 0.74 -7.35
CA PHE A 130 -8.72 0.44 -8.12
C PHE A 130 -8.73 1.18 -9.46
N ALA A 131 -8.43 2.49 -9.44
CA ALA A 131 -8.36 3.30 -10.66
C ALA A 131 -7.26 2.81 -11.62
N LEU A 132 -6.08 2.41 -11.09
CA LEU A 132 -5.01 1.82 -11.89
C LEU A 132 -5.42 0.47 -12.48
N ALA A 133 -6.07 -0.39 -11.71
CA ALA A 133 -6.54 -1.69 -12.16
C ALA A 133 -7.58 -1.55 -13.29
N LEU A 134 -8.51 -0.62 -13.14
CA LEU A 134 -9.51 -0.29 -14.16
C LEU A 134 -8.85 0.31 -15.40
N GLY A 135 -7.94 1.26 -15.23
CA GLY A 135 -7.20 1.89 -16.33
C GLY A 135 -6.37 0.88 -17.14
N ASN A 136 -5.76 -0.11 -16.47
CA ASN A 136 -5.01 -1.18 -17.13
C ASN A 136 -5.91 -2.17 -17.89
N ARG A 137 -7.16 -2.35 -17.49
CA ARG A 137 -8.16 -3.13 -18.25
C ARG A 137 -8.58 -2.42 -19.53
N ILE A 138 -8.83 -1.10 -19.43
CA ILE A 138 -9.34 -0.29 -20.56
C ILE A 138 -8.22 -0.01 -21.57
N ARG A 139 -7.03 0.28 -21.08
CA ARG A 139 -5.84 0.60 -21.90
C ARG A 139 -4.65 -0.25 -21.49
N PRO A 140 -4.59 -1.52 -21.90
CA PRO A 140 -3.45 -2.37 -21.57
C PRO A 140 -2.18 -1.78 -22.20
N ASN A 141 -1.20 -1.51 -21.35
CA ASN A 141 0.06 -0.93 -21.79
C ASN A 141 0.93 -2.00 -22.45
N ARG A 142 0.80 -2.16 -23.77
CA ARG A 142 1.54 -3.15 -24.57
C ARG A 142 3.02 -2.79 -24.81
N LYS A 143 3.47 -1.59 -24.40
CA LYS A 143 4.81 -1.05 -24.74
C LYS A 143 5.89 -1.23 -23.67
N ILE A 144 5.62 -1.92 -22.58
CA ILE A 144 6.57 -2.01 -21.44
C ILE A 144 7.70 -3.01 -21.70
N TRP A 145 7.60 -3.85 -22.73
CA TRP A 145 8.56 -4.92 -23.05
C TRP A 145 9.06 -4.86 -24.50
N ARG A 146 9.42 -3.69 -25.00
CA ARG A 146 10.20 -3.55 -26.24
C ARG A 146 11.51 -2.90 -25.95
#